data_3b7cea7911b818deefa4d8a3b9fe9b07
#
_entry.id   3b7cea7911b818deefa4d8a3b9fe9b07
#
_cell.length_a   1.000
_cell.length_b   1.000
_cell.length_c   1.000
_cell.angle_alpha   90.00
_cell.angle_beta   90.00
_cell.angle_gamma   90.00
#
_symmetry.space_group_name_H-M   'P 1'
#
loop_
_entity.id
_entity.type
_entity.pdbx_description
1 polymer ?
#
loop_
_entity_poly.entity_id
_entity_poly.type
_entity_poly.pdbx_seq_one_letter_code
_entity_poly.pdbx_strand_id
1 'polypeptide(L)'
;MSRAAVAASAALLVVTGCATLPEPAAPGDWDARRAELQALDRWTLSGRVAVADGDEGFSGGLTWSQSGTRADVELRGPVGGAALVIRVDGSGFSVTDPHGEVFTGDRARELVALHVGSDLPISELRYWLVGSPAPGAPHQETLGADARLAVLDQSGWQIRYDRYRTAGTMTLPARLDVTKGMLRLRVAVQDWRLAP
;
A
#
# COMPACT_ATOMS: atom_id res chain seq x y z
N MET A 1 34.92 76.90 -13.32
CA MET A 1 34.99 75.79 -12.31
C MET A 1 33.68 75.10 -12.38
N SER A 2 33.63 74.03 -13.22
CA SER A 2 32.42 73.20 -13.50
C SER A 2 32.53 71.89 -12.82
N ARG A 3 31.59 71.56 -11.95
CA ARG A 3 31.45 70.20 -11.33
C ARG A 3 30.43 69.42 -12.12
N ALA A 4 30.90 68.39 -12.82
CA ALA A 4 30.07 67.42 -13.46
C ALA A 4 29.58 66.39 -12.43
N ALA A 5 28.26 66.20 -12.30
CA ALA A 5 27.63 65.11 -11.50
C ALA A 5 27.44 63.92 -12.38
N VAL A 6 28.02 62.78 -12.00
CA VAL A 6 27.82 61.46 -12.63
C VAL A 6 26.66 60.80 -11.90
N ALA A 7 25.56 60.56 -12.61
CA ALA A 7 24.44 59.75 -12.12
C ALA A 7 24.69 58.29 -12.46
N ALA A 8 24.85 57.45 -11.44
CA ALA A 8 24.95 56.00 -11.59
C ALA A 8 23.54 55.38 -11.53
N SER A 9 23.07 54.89 -12.67
CA SER A 9 21.81 54.10 -12.75
C SER A 9 22.07 52.65 -12.38
N ALA A 10 21.55 52.21 -11.26
CA ALA A 10 21.54 50.78 -10.85
C ALA A 10 20.38 50.07 -11.54
N ALA A 11 20.68 49.18 -12.48
CA ALA A 11 19.71 48.31 -13.11
C ALA A 11 19.40 47.11 -12.20
N LEU A 12 18.17 47.05 -11.69
CA LEU A 12 17.65 45.95 -10.88
C LEU A 12 17.21 44.78 -11.80
N LEU A 13 18.02 43.74 -11.88
CA LEU A 13 17.66 42.50 -12.60
C LEU A 13 16.68 41.67 -11.74
N VAL A 14 15.39 41.72 -12.10
CA VAL A 14 14.36 40.83 -11.54
C VAL A 14 14.46 39.48 -12.24
N VAL A 15 15.04 38.49 -11.58
CA VAL A 15 15.04 37.08 -12.03
C VAL A 15 13.67 36.49 -11.70
N THR A 16 12.75 36.46 -12.64
CA THR A 16 11.50 35.70 -12.55
C THR A 16 11.81 34.21 -12.73
N GLY A 17 12.05 33.53 -11.63
CA GLY A 17 12.11 32.05 -11.62
C GLY A 17 10.72 31.48 -11.90
N CYS A 18 10.48 30.99 -13.11
CA CYS A 18 9.32 30.14 -13.37
C CYS A 18 9.46 28.85 -12.56
N ALA A 19 8.71 28.74 -11.47
CA ALA A 19 8.48 27.45 -10.84
C ALA A 19 7.64 26.61 -11.80
N THR A 20 8.27 25.72 -12.56
CA THR A 20 7.58 24.69 -13.33
C THR A 20 6.88 23.78 -12.34
N LEU A 21 5.55 23.85 -12.28
CA LEU A 21 4.73 22.83 -11.65
C LEU A 21 5.05 21.48 -12.32
N PRO A 22 5.21 20.36 -11.55
CA PRO A 22 5.41 19.07 -12.17
C PRO A 22 4.27 18.80 -13.15
N GLU A 23 4.60 18.55 -14.39
CA GLU A 23 3.62 18.15 -15.41
C GLU A 23 2.97 16.84 -14.97
N PRO A 24 1.63 16.71 -14.97
CA PRO A 24 0.98 15.45 -14.69
C PRO A 24 1.51 14.39 -15.64
N ALA A 25 1.95 13.23 -15.13
CA ALA A 25 2.45 12.15 -15.94
C ALA A 25 1.39 11.73 -16.98
N ALA A 26 1.83 11.43 -18.21
CA ALA A 26 0.95 11.07 -19.30
C ALA A 26 0.11 9.81 -18.96
N PRO A 27 -1.18 9.72 -19.34
CA PRO A 27 -2.05 8.58 -19.05
C PRO A 27 -1.50 7.21 -19.48
N GLY A 28 -0.62 7.15 -20.49
CA GLY A 28 0.03 5.92 -20.95
C GLY A 28 1.00 5.29 -19.95
N ASP A 29 1.56 6.08 -19.04
CA ASP A 29 2.50 5.57 -18.03
C ASP A 29 1.79 4.75 -16.94
N TRP A 30 0.52 5.05 -16.65
CA TRP A 30 -0.23 4.30 -15.65
C TRP A 30 -0.60 2.89 -16.10
N ASP A 31 -1.03 2.69 -17.34
CA ASP A 31 -1.39 1.36 -17.85
C ASP A 31 -0.19 0.42 -17.86
N ALA A 32 0.96 0.89 -18.33
CA ALA A 32 2.21 0.15 -18.31
C ALA A 32 2.63 -0.18 -16.87
N ARG A 33 2.56 0.80 -15.97
CA ARG A 33 2.86 0.63 -14.56
C ARG A 33 1.91 -0.37 -13.88
N ARG A 34 0.61 -0.28 -14.15
CA ARG A 34 -0.38 -1.21 -13.61
C ARG A 34 -0.07 -2.64 -14.04
N ALA A 35 0.26 -2.86 -15.31
CA ALA A 35 0.65 -4.17 -15.82
C ALA A 35 1.90 -4.71 -15.12
N GLU A 36 2.93 -3.88 -14.90
CA GLU A 36 4.14 -4.23 -14.17
C GLU A 36 3.83 -4.62 -12.71
N LEU A 37 2.99 -3.84 -12.01
CA LEU A 37 2.59 -4.12 -10.63
C LEU A 37 1.75 -5.39 -10.52
N GLN A 38 0.87 -5.66 -11.48
CA GLN A 38 0.06 -6.88 -11.52
C GLN A 38 0.90 -8.14 -11.81
N ALA A 39 1.99 -7.98 -12.57
CA ALA A 39 2.93 -9.06 -12.86
C ALA A 39 3.89 -9.35 -11.68
N LEU A 40 3.95 -8.47 -10.66
CA LEU A 40 4.81 -8.65 -9.51
C LEU A 40 4.28 -9.79 -8.62
N ASP A 41 4.86 -10.97 -8.77
CA ASP A 41 4.39 -12.21 -8.16
C ASP A 41 5.24 -12.70 -6.98
N ARG A 42 6.43 -12.10 -6.74
CA ARG A 42 7.34 -12.47 -5.65
C ARG A 42 7.84 -11.26 -4.90
N TRP A 43 7.37 -11.12 -3.68
CA TRP A 43 7.79 -10.03 -2.82
C TRP A 43 7.54 -10.34 -1.35
N THR A 44 8.23 -9.65 -0.48
CA THR A 44 7.97 -9.63 0.96
C THR A 44 7.80 -8.20 1.41
N LEU A 45 6.75 -7.97 2.18
CA LEU A 45 6.45 -6.73 2.88
C LEU A 45 6.64 -6.96 4.37
N SER A 46 7.32 -6.06 5.06
CA SER A 46 7.32 -5.99 6.51
C SER A 46 6.92 -4.61 7.00
N GLY A 47 6.19 -4.55 8.11
CA GLY A 47 5.68 -3.30 8.61
C GLY A 47 4.75 -3.46 9.82
N ARG A 48 3.81 -2.57 9.92
CA ARG A 48 2.77 -2.56 10.94
C ARG A 48 1.39 -2.56 10.32
N VAL A 49 0.48 -3.23 10.98
CA VAL A 49 -0.94 -3.24 10.65
C VAL A 49 -1.75 -2.76 11.85
N ALA A 50 -2.81 -2.04 11.58
CA ALA A 50 -3.88 -1.75 12.52
C ALA A 50 -5.22 -2.04 11.84
N VAL A 51 -6.04 -2.82 12.50
CA VAL A 51 -7.42 -3.12 12.08
C VAL A 51 -8.35 -2.58 13.14
N ALA A 52 -9.45 -1.98 12.73
CA ALA A 52 -10.55 -1.56 13.58
C ALA A 52 -11.86 -1.94 12.92
N ASP A 53 -12.78 -2.53 13.69
CA ASP A 53 -14.14 -2.86 13.28
C ASP A 53 -15.09 -2.46 14.43
N GLY A 54 -15.71 -1.29 14.32
CA GLY A 54 -16.42 -0.68 15.43
C GLY A 54 -15.51 -0.42 16.62
N ASP A 55 -15.87 -1.01 17.77
CA ASP A 55 -15.12 -0.89 19.05
C ASP A 55 -14.01 -1.94 19.21
N GLU A 56 -13.94 -2.92 18.29
CA GLU A 56 -12.92 -3.95 18.32
C GLU A 56 -11.75 -3.57 17.41
N GLY A 57 -10.55 -4.08 17.74
CA GLY A 57 -9.39 -3.79 16.93
C GLY A 57 -8.15 -4.57 17.30
N PHE A 58 -7.27 -4.66 16.33
CA PHE A 58 -5.94 -5.25 16.48
C PHE A 58 -4.89 -4.28 15.94
N SER A 59 -3.73 -4.25 16.59
CA SER A 59 -2.57 -3.58 16.03
C SER A 59 -1.30 -4.36 16.34
N GLY A 60 -0.40 -4.46 15.34
CA GLY A 60 0.79 -5.26 15.53
C GLY A 60 1.78 -5.19 14.37
N GLY A 61 2.74 -6.10 14.40
CA GLY A 61 3.67 -6.34 13.30
C GLY A 61 2.99 -7.13 12.18
N LEU A 62 3.35 -6.81 10.95
CA LEU A 62 2.92 -7.50 9.75
C LEU A 62 4.14 -7.94 8.95
N THR A 63 4.17 -9.22 8.58
CA THR A 63 5.03 -9.73 7.51
C THR A 63 4.16 -10.45 6.50
N TRP A 64 4.24 -10.05 5.23
CA TRP A 64 3.54 -10.71 4.12
C TRP A 64 4.55 -11.17 3.10
N SER A 65 4.59 -12.47 2.83
CA SER A 65 5.41 -13.06 1.77
C SER A 65 4.50 -13.58 0.67
N GLN A 66 4.67 -13.06 -0.54
CA GLN A 66 3.93 -13.47 -1.73
C GLN A 66 4.83 -14.27 -2.66
N SER A 67 4.31 -15.37 -3.21
CA SER A 67 4.97 -16.17 -4.24
C SER A 67 3.92 -16.78 -5.18
N GLY A 68 3.75 -16.18 -6.35
CA GLY A 68 2.67 -16.53 -7.27
C GLY A 68 1.30 -16.38 -6.61
N THR A 69 0.54 -17.47 -6.51
CA THR A 69 -0.77 -17.51 -5.83
C THR A 69 -0.68 -17.76 -4.32
N ARG A 70 0.51 -18.11 -3.81
CA ARG A 70 0.72 -18.39 -2.39
C ARG A 70 1.01 -17.11 -1.62
N ALA A 71 0.31 -16.93 -0.51
CA ALA A 71 0.57 -15.90 0.48
C ALA A 71 0.79 -16.52 1.86
N ASP A 72 1.87 -16.11 2.54
CA ASP A 72 2.12 -16.38 3.95
C ASP A 72 2.09 -15.02 4.68
N VAL A 73 1.09 -14.82 5.55
CA VAL A 73 0.86 -13.56 6.28
C VAL A 73 1.03 -13.81 7.76
N GLU A 74 1.98 -13.16 8.37
CA GLU A 74 2.28 -13.27 9.79
C GLU A 74 1.88 -11.99 10.52
N LEU A 75 1.05 -12.11 11.53
CA LEU A 75 0.59 -11.03 12.41
C LEU A 75 1.15 -11.24 13.81
N ARG A 76 1.93 -10.29 14.32
CA ARG A 76 2.50 -10.30 15.66
C ARG A 76 1.84 -9.26 16.54
N GLY A 77 1.54 -9.60 17.76
CA GLY A 77 1.02 -8.66 18.75
C GLY A 77 1.99 -7.49 19.04
N PRO A 78 1.50 -6.42 19.70
CA PRO A 78 2.27 -5.19 19.90
C PRO A 78 3.53 -5.38 20.76
N VAL A 79 3.58 -6.37 21.62
CA VAL A 79 4.71 -6.69 22.53
C VAL A 79 5.58 -7.85 22.01
N GLY A 80 5.47 -8.22 20.72
CA GLY A 80 6.31 -9.27 20.16
C GLY A 80 5.91 -10.69 20.56
N GLY A 81 4.65 -10.90 20.95
CA GLY A 81 4.10 -12.22 21.29
C GLY A 81 4.05 -13.18 20.09
N ALA A 82 3.58 -14.39 20.33
CA ALA A 82 3.41 -15.42 19.31
C ALA A 82 2.54 -14.92 18.16
N ALA A 83 2.86 -15.36 16.94
CA ALA A 83 2.25 -14.89 15.72
C ALA A 83 1.01 -15.68 15.35
N LEU A 84 0.01 -14.99 14.78
CA LEU A 84 -1.01 -15.63 13.95
C LEU A 84 -0.45 -15.73 12.53
N VAL A 85 -0.40 -16.93 11.96
CA VAL A 85 0.09 -17.14 10.59
C VAL A 85 -1.06 -17.56 9.70
N ILE A 86 -1.39 -16.74 8.72
CA ILE A 86 -2.41 -17.01 7.71
C ILE A 86 -1.69 -17.48 6.44
N ARG A 87 -2.06 -18.64 5.93
CA ARG A 87 -1.53 -19.17 4.68
C ARG A 87 -2.65 -19.38 3.67
N VAL A 88 -2.43 -18.85 2.47
CA VAL A 88 -3.30 -19.06 1.32
C VAL A 88 -2.48 -19.67 0.20
N ASP A 89 -2.93 -20.76 -0.38
CA ASP A 89 -2.30 -21.39 -1.54
C ASP A 89 -3.35 -22.16 -2.38
N GLY A 90 -2.88 -22.91 -3.38
CA GLY A 90 -3.76 -23.71 -4.25
C GLY A 90 -4.53 -24.83 -3.52
N SER A 91 -4.15 -25.19 -2.29
CA SER A 91 -4.84 -26.17 -1.46
C SER A 91 -5.94 -25.55 -0.59
N GLY A 92 -5.92 -24.20 -0.43
CA GLY A 92 -6.92 -23.48 0.30
C GLY A 92 -6.36 -22.46 1.28
N PHE A 93 -7.09 -22.28 2.38
CA PHE A 93 -6.84 -21.31 3.43
C PHE A 93 -6.63 -22.01 4.77
N SER A 94 -5.54 -21.69 5.46
CA SER A 94 -5.25 -22.17 6.79
C SER A 94 -4.72 -21.07 7.70
N VAL A 95 -4.93 -21.25 9.00
CA VAL A 95 -4.44 -20.36 10.05
C VAL A 95 -3.72 -21.18 11.10
N THR A 96 -2.52 -20.76 11.44
CA THR A 96 -1.79 -21.28 12.59
C THR A 96 -1.89 -20.27 13.71
N ASP A 97 -2.40 -20.70 14.85
CA ASP A 97 -2.57 -19.83 16.03
C ASP A 97 -1.23 -19.64 16.79
N PRO A 98 -1.20 -18.77 17.82
CA PRO A 98 -0.01 -18.56 18.63
C PRO A 98 0.49 -19.79 19.41
N HIS A 99 -0.32 -20.84 19.53
CA HIS A 99 0.06 -22.10 20.20
C HIS A 99 0.61 -23.14 19.23
N GLY A 100 0.58 -22.82 17.90
CA GLY A 100 1.05 -23.71 16.83
C GLY A 100 -0.04 -24.67 16.33
N GLU A 101 -1.30 -24.49 16.75
CA GLU A 101 -2.43 -25.27 16.25
C GLU A 101 -2.85 -24.77 14.86
N VAL A 102 -3.10 -25.69 13.94
CA VAL A 102 -3.47 -25.37 12.56
C VAL A 102 -4.97 -25.59 12.35
N PHE A 103 -5.63 -24.55 11.88
CA PHE A 103 -7.05 -24.52 11.56
C PHE A 103 -7.26 -24.35 10.06
N THR A 104 -8.30 -24.98 9.52
CA THR A 104 -8.71 -24.87 8.13
C THR A 104 -10.22 -24.63 8.02
N GLY A 105 -10.73 -24.34 6.81
CA GLY A 105 -12.16 -24.17 6.57
C GLY A 105 -12.77 -23.02 7.39
N ASP A 106 -13.97 -23.27 7.91
CA ASP A 106 -14.74 -22.23 8.63
C ASP A 106 -14.08 -21.80 9.94
N ARG A 107 -13.41 -22.74 10.63
CA ARG A 107 -12.69 -22.41 11.87
C ARG A 107 -11.52 -21.46 11.62
N ALA A 108 -10.81 -21.62 10.52
CA ALA A 108 -9.76 -20.66 10.13
C ALA A 108 -10.34 -19.28 9.80
N ARG A 109 -11.49 -19.22 9.14
CA ARG A 109 -12.18 -17.94 8.85
C ARG A 109 -12.62 -17.24 10.13
N GLU A 110 -13.19 -17.97 11.09
CA GLU A 110 -13.56 -17.43 12.41
C GLU A 110 -12.36 -16.80 13.12
N LEU A 111 -11.21 -17.51 13.14
CA LEU A 111 -10.00 -17.00 13.78
C LEU A 111 -9.47 -15.73 13.13
N VAL A 112 -9.50 -15.64 11.80
CA VAL A 112 -9.14 -14.41 11.10
C VAL A 112 -10.14 -13.30 11.40
N ALA A 113 -11.44 -13.61 11.38
CA ALA A 113 -12.49 -12.63 11.67
C ALA A 113 -12.31 -11.99 13.06
N LEU A 114 -11.93 -12.78 14.07
CA LEU A 114 -11.66 -12.29 15.43
C LEU A 114 -10.47 -11.33 15.54
N HIS A 115 -9.50 -11.44 14.61
CA HIS A 115 -8.25 -10.67 14.70
C HIS A 115 -8.17 -9.53 13.68
N VAL A 116 -8.76 -9.71 12.50
CA VAL A 116 -8.59 -8.78 11.38
C VAL A 116 -9.90 -8.37 10.69
N GLY A 117 -11.05 -8.76 11.25
CA GLY A 117 -12.37 -8.50 10.67
C GLY A 117 -12.79 -9.58 9.65
N SER A 118 -14.11 -9.78 9.53
CA SER A 118 -14.70 -10.95 8.90
C SER A 118 -14.53 -11.06 7.38
N ASP A 119 -14.27 -9.95 6.67
CA ASP A 119 -14.44 -9.91 5.21
C ASP A 119 -13.20 -9.43 4.43
N LEU A 120 -12.00 -9.49 5.01
CA LEU A 120 -10.78 -9.06 4.31
C LEU A 120 -10.47 -9.96 3.11
N PRO A 121 -10.51 -9.44 1.86
CA PRO A 121 -10.27 -10.21 0.66
C PRO A 121 -8.76 -10.38 0.43
N ILE A 122 -8.14 -11.40 1.05
CA ILE A 122 -6.69 -11.62 1.00
C ILE A 122 -6.19 -11.79 -0.44
N SER A 123 -7.00 -12.39 -1.33
CA SER A 123 -6.69 -12.53 -2.75
C SER A 123 -6.58 -11.21 -3.51
N GLU A 124 -7.37 -10.20 -3.13
CA GLU A 124 -7.34 -8.87 -3.72
C GLU A 124 -6.31 -7.97 -3.03
N LEU A 125 -6.15 -8.12 -1.70
CA LEU A 125 -5.18 -7.37 -0.90
C LEU A 125 -3.76 -7.47 -1.46
N ARG A 126 -3.35 -8.60 -2.02
CA ARG A 126 -2.01 -8.76 -2.61
C ARG A 126 -1.73 -7.73 -3.71
N TYR A 127 -2.77 -7.34 -4.49
CA TYR A 127 -2.67 -6.32 -5.53
C TYR A 127 -2.75 -4.92 -4.94
N TRP A 128 -3.66 -4.71 -3.99
CA TRP A 128 -3.81 -3.40 -3.34
C TRP A 128 -2.55 -3.00 -2.58
N LEU A 129 -1.88 -3.94 -1.93
CA LEU A 129 -0.63 -3.69 -1.22
C LEU A 129 0.48 -3.18 -2.14
N VAL A 130 0.58 -3.66 -3.37
CA VAL A 130 1.58 -3.18 -4.34
C VAL A 130 1.13 -1.93 -5.11
N GLY A 131 -0.09 -1.44 -4.88
CA GLY A 131 -0.62 -0.22 -5.49
C GLY A 131 -1.26 -0.44 -6.85
N SER A 132 -1.95 -1.56 -7.02
CA SER A 132 -2.67 -1.92 -8.25
C SER A 132 -4.06 -2.45 -7.94
N PRO A 133 -5.07 -2.25 -8.81
CA PRO A 133 -6.33 -2.97 -8.71
C PRO A 133 -6.12 -4.47 -8.94
N ALA A 134 -6.93 -5.28 -8.28
CA ALA A 134 -7.02 -6.71 -8.56
C ALA A 134 -7.61 -6.94 -9.96
N PRO A 135 -7.06 -7.84 -10.78
CA PRO A 135 -7.60 -8.10 -12.11
C PRO A 135 -8.97 -8.78 -12.05
N GLY A 136 -9.77 -8.55 -13.11
CA GLY A 136 -11.05 -9.24 -13.30
C GLY A 136 -12.24 -8.65 -12.57
N ALA A 137 -12.08 -7.73 -11.61
CA ALA A 137 -13.18 -7.06 -10.94
C ALA A 137 -13.32 -5.60 -11.41
N PRO A 138 -14.55 -5.09 -11.56
CA PRO A 138 -14.79 -3.67 -11.83
C PRO A 138 -14.19 -2.79 -10.73
N HIS A 139 -13.59 -1.67 -11.13
CA HIS A 139 -12.97 -0.74 -10.20
C HIS A 139 -13.01 0.69 -10.71
N GLN A 140 -12.79 1.64 -9.82
CA GLN A 140 -12.59 3.05 -10.15
C GLN A 140 -11.24 3.51 -9.57
N GLU A 141 -10.48 4.24 -10.35
CA GLU A 141 -9.14 4.70 -10.03
C GLU A 141 -9.08 6.22 -10.00
N THR A 142 -8.44 6.77 -8.98
CA THR A 142 -8.05 8.18 -8.94
C THR A 142 -6.53 8.23 -8.80
N LEU A 143 -5.86 8.84 -9.77
CA LEU A 143 -4.43 9.02 -9.74
C LEU A 143 -4.05 10.34 -9.06
N GLY A 144 -2.94 10.32 -8.34
CA GLY A 144 -2.29 11.52 -7.83
C GLY A 144 -1.52 12.27 -8.93
N ALA A 145 -0.97 13.43 -8.59
CA ALA A 145 -0.18 14.24 -9.51
C ALA A 145 1.10 13.53 -10.02
N ASP A 146 1.53 12.49 -9.34
CA ASP A 146 2.69 11.66 -9.67
C ASP A 146 2.32 10.40 -10.48
N ALA A 147 1.10 10.36 -11.06
CA ALA A 147 0.53 9.25 -11.83
C ALA A 147 0.54 7.89 -11.09
N ARG A 148 0.42 7.92 -9.77
CA ARG A 148 0.22 6.72 -8.93
C ARG A 148 -1.18 6.72 -8.37
N LEU A 149 -1.68 5.55 -7.98
CA LEU A 149 -2.97 5.48 -7.31
C LEU A 149 -2.98 6.35 -6.04
N ALA A 150 -3.95 7.24 -5.94
CA ALA A 150 -4.29 7.97 -4.74
C ALA A 150 -5.50 7.32 -4.05
N VAL A 151 -6.50 6.90 -4.85
CA VAL A 151 -7.68 6.20 -4.37
C VAL A 151 -8.04 5.10 -5.36
N LEU A 152 -8.43 3.95 -4.84
CA LEU A 152 -9.00 2.84 -5.59
C LEU A 152 -10.30 2.40 -4.90
N ASP A 153 -11.39 2.34 -5.66
CA ASP A 153 -12.66 1.74 -5.23
C ASP A 153 -12.84 0.43 -5.99
N GLN A 154 -12.86 -0.70 -5.26
CA GLN A 154 -12.98 -2.04 -5.85
C GLN A 154 -13.70 -2.99 -4.92
N SER A 155 -14.64 -3.80 -5.43
CA SER A 155 -15.37 -4.84 -4.68
C SER A 155 -16.04 -4.31 -3.40
N GLY A 156 -16.47 -3.03 -3.43
CA GLY A 156 -17.08 -2.35 -2.27
C GLY A 156 -16.08 -1.89 -1.21
N TRP A 157 -14.79 -2.02 -1.49
CA TRP A 157 -13.70 -1.48 -0.68
C TRP A 157 -13.18 -0.18 -1.27
N GLN A 158 -12.79 0.75 -0.39
CA GLN A 158 -12.00 1.93 -0.76
C GLN A 158 -10.60 1.81 -0.19
N ILE A 159 -9.62 1.96 -1.06
CA ILE A 159 -8.19 1.92 -0.72
C ILE A 159 -7.60 3.30 -0.99
N ARG A 160 -7.05 3.93 0.04
CA ARG A 160 -6.39 5.24 -0.04
C ARG A 160 -4.90 5.07 0.17
N TYR A 161 -4.11 5.64 -0.72
CA TYR A 161 -2.65 5.56 -0.70
C TYR A 161 -2.07 6.90 -0.25
N ASP A 162 -1.57 6.96 0.98
CA ASP A 162 -1.05 8.20 1.57
C ASP A 162 0.41 8.46 1.17
N ARG A 163 1.20 7.41 1.06
CA ARG A 163 2.64 7.52 0.77
C ARG A 163 3.13 6.36 -0.08
N TYR A 164 4.16 6.68 -0.87
CA TYR A 164 4.93 5.73 -1.66
C TYR A 164 6.41 5.79 -1.25
N ARG A 165 7.17 4.75 -1.55
CA ARG A 165 8.62 4.67 -1.33
C ARG A 165 9.28 3.86 -2.43
N THR A 166 10.56 4.14 -2.67
CA THR A 166 11.38 3.33 -3.58
C THR A 166 11.70 1.98 -2.94
N ALA A 167 11.56 0.92 -3.73
CA ALA A 167 11.86 -0.47 -3.40
C ALA A 167 12.54 -1.11 -4.63
N GLY A 168 13.87 -1.23 -4.59
CA GLY A 168 14.65 -1.61 -5.77
C GLY A 168 14.46 -0.61 -6.92
N THR A 169 14.01 -1.09 -8.07
CA THR A 169 13.71 -0.26 -9.26
C THR A 169 12.27 0.27 -9.26
N MET A 170 11.41 -0.20 -8.35
CA MET A 170 10.00 0.15 -8.29
C MET A 170 9.71 1.19 -7.20
N THR A 171 8.58 1.86 -7.33
CA THR A 171 8.02 2.71 -6.27
C THR A 171 6.73 2.07 -5.80
N LEU A 172 6.67 1.60 -4.55
CA LEU A 172 5.56 0.86 -3.97
C LEU A 172 4.92 1.64 -2.81
N PRO A 173 3.66 1.34 -2.44
CA PRO A 173 3.01 1.98 -1.30
C PRO A 173 3.83 1.83 -0.01
N ALA A 174 3.93 2.90 0.75
CA ALA A 174 4.52 2.93 2.09
C ALA A 174 3.44 3.06 3.17
N ARG A 175 2.28 3.58 2.82
CA ARG A 175 1.13 3.67 3.71
C ARG A 175 -0.16 3.65 2.91
N LEU A 176 -1.09 2.81 3.35
CA LEU A 176 -2.44 2.73 2.79
C LEU A 176 -3.47 2.46 3.88
N ASP A 177 -4.66 2.97 3.65
CA ASP A 177 -5.87 2.70 4.43
C ASP A 177 -6.87 1.97 3.52
N VAL A 178 -7.42 0.84 3.98
CA VAL A 178 -8.43 0.04 3.30
C VAL A 178 -9.69 0.07 4.14
N THR A 179 -10.83 0.45 3.57
CA THR A 179 -12.07 0.64 4.32
C THR A 179 -13.27 0.02 3.63
N LYS A 180 -14.20 -0.56 4.43
CA LYS A 180 -15.51 -1.01 3.99
C LYS A 180 -16.48 -0.96 5.18
N GLY A 181 -17.49 -0.10 5.11
CA GLY A 181 -18.39 0.12 6.24
C GLY A 181 -17.63 0.64 7.47
N MET A 182 -17.70 -0.06 8.59
CA MET A 182 -16.98 0.27 9.83
C MET A 182 -15.58 -0.33 9.86
N LEU A 183 -15.29 -1.34 9.03
CA LEU A 183 -13.98 -1.98 8.99
C LEU A 183 -12.95 -1.07 8.35
N ARG A 184 -11.86 -0.86 9.05
CA ARG A 184 -10.69 -0.10 8.59
C ARG A 184 -9.42 -0.90 8.84
N LEU A 185 -8.67 -1.14 7.78
CA LEU A 185 -7.34 -1.71 7.82
C LEU A 185 -6.33 -0.64 7.40
N ARG A 186 -5.37 -0.36 8.24
CA ARG A 186 -4.23 0.52 7.94
C ARG A 186 -2.96 -0.28 7.90
N VAL A 187 -2.19 -0.13 6.82
CA VAL A 187 -0.88 -0.73 6.66
C VAL A 187 0.18 0.36 6.55
N ALA A 188 1.22 0.27 7.37
CA ALA A 188 2.41 1.12 7.31
C ALA A 188 3.63 0.23 7.01
N VAL A 189 4.14 0.31 5.79
CA VAL A 189 5.23 -0.52 5.30
C VAL A 189 6.57 0.07 5.72
N GLN A 190 7.38 -0.74 6.37
CA GLN A 190 8.75 -0.41 6.79
C GLN A 190 9.78 -0.87 5.77
N ASP A 191 9.54 -2.02 5.15
CA ASP A 191 10.47 -2.58 4.18
C ASP A 191 9.75 -3.39 3.10
N TRP A 192 10.30 -3.34 1.88
CA TRP A 192 9.95 -4.15 0.74
C TRP A 192 11.15 -4.93 0.27
N ARG A 193 10.99 -6.22 0.02
CA ARG A 193 11.98 -7.07 -0.65
C ARG A 193 11.34 -7.67 -1.87
N LEU A 194 11.87 -7.31 -3.04
CA LEU A 194 11.45 -7.85 -4.32
C LEU A 194 12.41 -8.99 -4.68
N ALA A 195 11.87 -10.15 -5.01
CA ALA A 195 12.68 -11.23 -5.55
C ALA A 195 12.84 -11.03 -7.07
N PRO A 196 14.00 -11.33 -7.62
CA PRO A 196 14.23 -11.31 -9.06
C PRO A 196 13.42 -12.37 -9.80
#